data_38988c13a22333fb182c31c6d1c88525
#
_entry.id   38988c13a22333fb182c31c6d1c88525
#
_cell.length_a   1.000
_cell.length_b   1.000
_cell.length_c   1.000
_cell.angle_alpha   90.00
_cell.angle_beta   90.00
_cell.angle_gamma   90.00
#
_symmetry.space_group_name_H-M   'P 1'
#
loop_
_entity.id
_entity.type
_entity.pdbx_description
1 polymer ?
#
loop_
_entity_poly.entity_id
_entity_poly.type
_entity_poly.pdbx_seq_one_letter_code
_entity_poly.pdbx_strand_id
1 'polypeptide(L)'
;MIAQNGTLEISRSRLMHNVAHMQRRVGMNVKLCATIKADAYGHGVAYIAELLREAGVQWACVYSLEEAMELAQLPWFGILVLSPLVIAEGGELSVDEREALRGQVRVNVTDKESAIRLAKALEVAGFEVPVKVHVQVDAGLTRVGVEPWAVEELVEVIAGLKQLELEGVFAHFSHGDVPKHDTVSEQLKVLHSVADPLRKRYPRLMVHLQNSGGAWHLEDPSLDLVRIGIALYGLQPSTSDPVEGLLPIARITAPILTIHHRPAGTGVGYGHTFVTKRPSRLCSSRARGSSPSARCRYRG
;
A
#
# COMPACT_ATOMS: atom_id res chain seq x y z
N MET A 1 27.99 25.21 -7.46
CA MET A 1 26.55 25.03 -7.82
C MET A 1 25.68 25.70 -6.77
N ILE A 2 24.77 26.58 -7.14
CA ILE A 2 23.85 27.23 -6.19
C ILE A 2 22.67 26.26 -5.98
N ALA A 3 22.53 25.68 -4.79
CA ALA A 3 21.36 24.86 -4.45
C ALA A 3 20.11 25.76 -4.44
N GLN A 4 19.27 25.63 -5.45
CA GLN A 4 18.11 26.51 -5.61
C GLN A 4 16.78 25.95 -5.10
N ASN A 5 16.69 24.63 -4.85
CA ASN A 5 15.44 23.94 -4.50
C ASN A 5 15.61 23.09 -3.25
N GLY A 6 14.46 22.76 -2.63
CA GLY A 6 14.41 21.71 -1.61
C GLY A 6 14.77 20.36 -2.20
N THR A 7 15.38 19.51 -1.39
CA THR A 7 15.80 18.14 -1.76
C THR A 7 15.12 17.15 -0.81
N LEU A 8 14.54 16.10 -1.38
CA LEU A 8 14.10 14.92 -0.65
C LEU A 8 15.25 13.89 -0.69
N GLU A 9 15.80 13.57 0.47
CA GLU A 9 16.83 12.56 0.64
C GLU A 9 16.17 11.27 1.16
N ILE A 10 16.43 10.15 0.50
CA ILE A 10 15.94 8.83 0.92
C ILE A 10 17.10 7.99 1.41
N SER A 11 16.98 7.49 2.63
CA SER A 11 18.01 6.64 3.25
C SER A 11 17.80 5.16 2.90
N ARG A 12 18.62 4.63 1.99
CA ARG A 12 18.66 3.20 1.63
C ARG A 12 18.82 2.31 2.87
N SER A 13 19.78 2.62 3.73
CA SER A 13 20.06 1.79 4.91
C SER A 13 18.90 1.70 5.88
N ARG A 14 18.16 2.80 6.08
CA ARG A 14 16.97 2.83 6.95
C ARG A 14 15.78 2.06 6.34
N LEU A 15 15.60 2.15 5.02
CA LEU A 15 14.58 1.35 4.35
C LEU A 15 14.86 -0.15 4.50
N MET A 16 16.10 -0.58 4.22
CA MET A 16 16.49 -1.97 4.41
C MET A 16 16.36 -2.45 5.86
N HIS A 17 16.70 -1.58 6.82
CA HIS A 17 16.48 -1.86 8.24
C HIS A 17 14.99 -2.08 8.54
N ASN A 18 14.12 -1.19 8.09
CA ASN A 18 12.67 -1.30 8.33
C ASN A 18 12.07 -2.56 7.69
N VAL A 19 12.49 -2.90 6.46
CA VAL A 19 12.09 -4.15 5.79
C VAL A 19 12.49 -5.36 6.65
N ALA A 20 13.75 -5.44 7.03
CA ALA A 20 14.27 -6.54 7.85
C ALA A 20 13.60 -6.60 9.24
N HIS A 21 13.28 -5.44 9.82
CA HIS A 21 12.62 -5.33 11.09
C HIS A 21 11.18 -5.88 11.02
N MET A 22 10.41 -5.47 10.03
CA MET A 22 9.05 -5.97 9.81
C MET A 22 9.05 -7.45 9.42
N GLN A 23 10.01 -7.91 8.59
CA GLN A 23 10.11 -9.33 8.21
C GLN A 23 10.38 -10.22 9.42
N ARG A 24 11.27 -9.81 10.34
CA ARG A 24 11.49 -10.57 11.60
C ARG A 24 10.24 -10.65 12.45
N ARG A 25 9.45 -9.57 12.49
CA ARG A 25 8.20 -9.53 13.28
C ARG A 25 7.14 -10.50 12.75
N VAL A 26 6.96 -10.56 11.43
CA VAL A 26 5.94 -11.42 10.82
C VAL A 26 6.41 -12.85 10.58
N GLY A 27 7.70 -13.12 10.69
CA GLY A 27 8.30 -14.42 10.43
C GLY A 27 8.73 -14.61 8.97
N MET A 28 9.72 -15.47 8.75
CA MET A 28 10.34 -15.66 7.41
C MET A 28 9.44 -16.43 6.43
N ASN A 29 8.44 -17.13 6.93
CA ASN A 29 7.50 -17.90 6.10
C ASN A 29 6.36 -17.02 5.52
N VAL A 30 6.14 -15.85 6.08
CA VAL A 30 5.11 -14.90 5.64
C VAL A 30 5.72 -13.95 4.60
N LYS A 31 5.07 -13.85 3.45
CA LYS A 31 5.51 -12.96 2.37
C LYS A 31 5.26 -11.50 2.73
N LEU A 32 6.26 -10.66 2.61
CA LEU A 32 6.11 -9.22 2.76
C LEU A 32 5.74 -8.62 1.40
N CYS A 33 4.57 -8.00 1.34
CA CYS A 33 4.08 -7.24 0.19
C CYS A 33 4.23 -5.74 0.49
N ALA A 34 5.10 -5.07 -0.24
CA ALA A 34 5.33 -3.65 -0.05
C ALA A 34 4.19 -2.82 -0.66
N THR A 35 3.53 -2.02 0.16
CA THR A 35 2.53 -1.05 -0.32
C THR A 35 3.24 0.22 -0.77
N ILE A 36 3.27 0.43 -2.09
CA ILE A 36 4.00 1.52 -2.77
C ILE A 36 3.12 2.36 -3.69
N LYS A 37 1.83 2.39 -3.40
CA LYS A 37 0.85 3.25 -4.07
C LYS A 37 1.13 4.74 -3.87
N ALA A 38 0.50 5.60 -4.67
CA ALA A 38 0.63 7.06 -4.63
C ALA A 38 2.11 7.50 -4.66
N ASP A 39 2.82 7.04 -5.69
CA ASP A 39 4.25 7.31 -5.88
C ASP A 39 5.10 6.92 -4.65
N ALA A 40 4.88 5.70 -4.13
CA ALA A 40 5.47 5.22 -2.88
C ALA A 40 5.23 6.19 -1.70
N TYR A 41 3.98 6.61 -1.52
CA TYR A 41 3.57 7.63 -0.53
C TYR A 41 4.34 8.96 -0.71
N GLY A 42 4.63 9.33 -1.96
CA GLY A 42 5.37 10.54 -2.32
C GLY A 42 6.88 10.45 -2.15
N HIS A 43 7.43 9.25 -1.99
CA HIS A 43 8.89 9.04 -1.86
C HIS A 43 9.60 8.74 -3.19
N GLY A 44 8.85 8.63 -4.31
CA GLY A 44 9.39 8.29 -5.63
C GLY A 44 9.40 6.77 -5.86
N VAL A 45 8.35 6.27 -6.54
CA VAL A 45 8.11 4.82 -6.68
C VAL A 45 9.23 4.10 -7.41
N ALA A 46 9.80 4.68 -8.46
CA ALA A 46 10.89 4.07 -9.23
C ALA A 46 12.10 3.75 -8.34
N TYR A 47 12.52 4.71 -7.52
CA TYR A 47 13.68 4.53 -6.62
C TYR A 47 13.36 3.60 -5.45
N ILE A 48 12.20 3.76 -4.82
CA ILE A 48 11.78 2.92 -3.68
C ILE A 48 11.61 1.46 -4.12
N ALA A 49 11.04 1.21 -5.29
CA ALA A 49 10.84 -0.14 -5.82
C ALA A 49 12.17 -0.90 -6.00
N GLU A 50 13.20 -0.24 -6.55
CA GLU A 50 14.54 -0.82 -6.68
C GLU A 50 15.13 -1.19 -5.31
N LEU A 51 15.07 -0.27 -4.33
CA LEU A 51 15.59 -0.51 -2.99
C LEU A 51 14.85 -1.64 -2.26
N LEU A 52 13.53 -1.74 -2.42
CA LEU A 52 12.75 -2.82 -1.83
C LEU A 52 13.13 -4.19 -2.41
N ARG A 53 13.39 -4.25 -3.71
CA ARG A 53 13.85 -5.47 -4.37
C ARG A 53 15.27 -5.86 -3.91
N GLU A 54 16.17 -4.90 -3.77
CA GLU A 54 17.49 -5.13 -3.16
C GLU A 54 17.38 -5.66 -1.71
N ALA A 55 16.35 -5.23 -0.97
CA ALA A 55 16.05 -5.74 0.36
C ALA A 55 15.39 -7.14 0.36
N GLY A 56 15.18 -7.76 -0.82
CA GLY A 56 14.59 -9.09 -0.97
C GLY A 56 13.07 -9.13 -1.01
N VAL A 57 12.40 -7.97 -1.08
CA VAL A 57 10.94 -7.92 -1.20
C VAL A 57 10.53 -8.34 -2.61
N GLN A 58 9.66 -9.35 -2.70
CA GLN A 58 9.23 -9.93 -3.98
C GLN A 58 7.81 -9.52 -4.38
N TRP A 59 7.01 -9.01 -3.45
CA TRP A 59 5.63 -8.62 -3.66
C TRP A 59 5.45 -7.12 -3.45
N ALA A 60 4.70 -6.49 -4.35
CA ALA A 60 4.26 -5.13 -4.21
C ALA A 60 2.73 -5.04 -4.25
N CYS A 61 2.15 -4.02 -3.63
CA CYS A 61 0.77 -3.67 -3.89
C CYS A 61 0.63 -2.16 -4.11
N VAL A 62 -0.22 -1.84 -5.06
CA VAL A 62 -0.55 -0.50 -5.53
C VAL A 62 -2.06 -0.28 -5.51
N TYR A 63 -2.51 0.94 -5.76
CA TYR A 63 -3.94 1.21 -5.75
C TYR A 63 -4.59 0.87 -7.10
N SER A 64 -4.01 1.29 -8.21
CA SER A 64 -4.62 1.17 -9.54
C SER A 64 -3.76 0.36 -10.53
N LEU A 65 -4.36 0.03 -11.69
CA LEU A 65 -3.65 -0.67 -12.75
C LEU A 65 -2.58 0.21 -13.40
N GLU A 66 -2.82 1.53 -13.48
CA GLU A 66 -1.84 2.49 -14.00
C GLU A 66 -0.57 2.50 -13.14
N GLU A 67 -0.71 2.50 -11.80
CA GLU A 67 0.45 2.36 -10.90
C GLU A 67 1.15 1.00 -11.06
N ALA A 68 0.39 -0.07 -11.35
CA ALA A 68 0.97 -1.39 -11.57
C ALA A 68 1.75 -1.47 -12.90
N MET A 69 1.28 -0.80 -13.95
CA MET A 69 1.98 -0.73 -15.25
C MET A 69 3.38 -0.10 -15.12
N GLU A 70 3.51 0.94 -14.30
CA GLU A 70 4.81 1.56 -14.02
C GLU A 70 5.77 0.57 -13.34
N LEU A 71 5.26 -0.27 -12.41
CA LEU A 71 6.05 -1.26 -11.70
C LEU A 71 6.33 -2.54 -12.49
N ALA A 72 5.50 -2.86 -13.49
CA ALA A 72 5.61 -4.09 -14.28
C ALA A 72 6.91 -4.18 -15.10
N GLN A 73 7.61 -3.05 -15.25
CA GLN A 73 8.94 -3.00 -15.87
C GLN A 73 10.05 -3.61 -14.99
N LEU A 74 9.77 -3.83 -13.70
CA LEU A 74 10.69 -4.45 -12.74
C LEU A 74 10.28 -5.91 -12.48
N PRO A 75 11.24 -6.83 -12.27
CA PRO A 75 10.92 -8.24 -12.05
C PRO A 75 10.41 -8.50 -10.61
N TRP A 76 9.12 -8.25 -10.36
CA TRP A 76 8.41 -8.66 -9.16
C TRP A 76 7.88 -10.09 -9.30
N PHE A 77 7.69 -10.79 -8.19
CA PHE A 77 6.94 -12.05 -8.19
C PHE A 77 5.44 -11.78 -8.35
N GLY A 78 4.92 -10.75 -7.70
CA GLY A 78 3.54 -10.32 -7.83
C GLY A 78 3.34 -8.84 -7.52
N ILE A 79 2.49 -8.19 -8.30
CA ILE A 79 2.02 -6.81 -8.10
C ILE A 79 0.51 -6.86 -7.92
N LEU A 80 0.03 -6.68 -6.69
CA LEU A 80 -1.40 -6.70 -6.38
C LEU A 80 -2.01 -5.31 -6.57
N VAL A 81 -2.99 -5.20 -7.45
CA VAL A 81 -3.84 -4.01 -7.60
C VAL A 81 -4.96 -4.08 -6.58
N LEU A 82 -5.05 -3.07 -5.70
CA LEU A 82 -6.00 -3.07 -4.57
C LEU A 82 -7.39 -2.56 -4.96
N SER A 83 -7.51 -1.65 -5.95
CA SER A 83 -8.83 -1.26 -6.45
C SER A 83 -9.36 -2.32 -7.40
N PRO A 84 -10.67 -2.61 -7.37
CA PRO A 84 -11.29 -3.39 -8.43
C PRO A 84 -11.10 -2.70 -9.79
N LEU A 85 -10.90 -3.49 -10.84
CA LEU A 85 -10.87 -2.94 -12.20
C LEU A 85 -12.30 -2.68 -12.67
N VAL A 86 -12.54 -1.47 -13.13
CA VAL A 86 -13.81 -1.07 -13.72
C VAL A 86 -13.68 -1.13 -15.24
N ILE A 87 -14.16 -2.23 -15.83
CA ILE A 87 -14.22 -2.39 -17.28
C ILE A 87 -15.66 -2.06 -17.74
N ALA A 88 -15.79 -1.08 -18.62
CA ALA A 88 -17.09 -0.73 -19.21
C ALA A 88 -17.64 -1.90 -20.03
N GLU A 89 -18.94 -1.93 -20.23
CA GLU A 89 -19.56 -2.93 -21.12
C GLU A 89 -19.01 -2.78 -22.55
N GLY A 90 -18.44 -3.87 -23.09
CA GLY A 90 -17.78 -3.84 -24.39
C GLY A 90 -16.41 -3.12 -24.39
N GLY A 91 -15.90 -2.74 -23.20
CA GLY A 91 -14.58 -2.09 -23.07
C GLY A 91 -13.44 -3.04 -23.44
N GLU A 92 -12.45 -2.50 -24.15
CA GLU A 92 -11.25 -3.20 -24.54
C GLU A 92 -10.06 -2.75 -23.68
N LEU A 93 -9.15 -3.69 -23.45
CA LEU A 93 -7.88 -3.38 -22.77
C LEU A 93 -6.92 -2.69 -23.77
N SER A 94 -6.25 -1.64 -23.32
CA SER A 94 -5.15 -1.00 -24.04
C SER A 94 -3.95 -1.94 -24.18
N VAL A 95 -2.98 -1.59 -25.02
CA VAL A 95 -1.76 -2.37 -25.21
C VAL A 95 -0.99 -2.50 -23.90
N ASP A 96 -0.83 -1.39 -23.18
CA ASP A 96 -0.06 -1.35 -21.92
C ASP A 96 -0.75 -2.14 -20.80
N GLU A 97 -2.08 -2.08 -20.70
CA GLU A 97 -2.85 -2.90 -19.77
C GLU A 97 -2.71 -4.39 -20.07
N ARG A 98 -2.75 -4.78 -21.36
CA ARG A 98 -2.55 -6.18 -21.76
C ARG A 98 -1.16 -6.68 -21.38
N GLU A 99 -0.13 -5.86 -21.62
CA GLU A 99 1.24 -6.22 -21.26
C GLU A 99 1.41 -6.40 -19.75
N ALA A 100 0.89 -5.48 -18.94
CA ALA A 100 0.92 -5.59 -17.49
C ALA A 100 0.18 -6.83 -16.97
N LEU A 101 -1.02 -7.11 -17.49
CA LEU A 101 -1.84 -8.26 -17.07
C LEU A 101 -1.29 -9.61 -17.54
N ARG A 102 -0.51 -9.67 -18.61
CA ARG A 102 0.22 -10.89 -19.02
C ARG A 102 1.38 -11.26 -18.11
N GLY A 103 1.84 -10.31 -17.32
CA GLY A 103 3.00 -10.45 -16.45
C GLY A 103 2.66 -10.78 -15.00
N GLN A 104 3.11 -9.89 -14.13
CA GLN A 104 3.15 -10.11 -12.68
C GLN A 104 1.95 -9.47 -11.95
N VAL A 105 1.04 -8.83 -12.67
CA VAL A 105 -0.08 -8.10 -12.07
C VAL A 105 -1.18 -9.09 -11.64
N ARG A 106 -1.67 -8.90 -10.42
CA ARG A 106 -2.81 -9.59 -9.82
C ARG A 106 -3.94 -8.59 -9.63
N VAL A 107 -5.13 -8.99 -9.97
CA VAL A 107 -6.30 -8.12 -9.98
C VAL A 107 -7.19 -8.43 -8.79
N ASN A 108 -7.69 -7.38 -8.15
CA ASN A 108 -8.72 -7.48 -7.12
C ASN A 108 -10.11 -7.64 -7.78
N VAL A 109 -10.85 -8.67 -7.36
CA VAL A 109 -12.23 -8.95 -7.80
C VAL A 109 -13.15 -8.91 -6.59
N THR A 110 -14.28 -8.20 -6.71
CA THR A 110 -15.22 -7.95 -5.62
C THR A 110 -16.67 -8.29 -5.94
N ASP A 111 -16.98 -8.62 -7.19
CA ASP A 111 -18.32 -9.00 -7.63
C ASP A 111 -18.28 -9.84 -8.92
N LYS A 112 -19.40 -10.52 -9.20
CA LYS A 112 -19.52 -11.44 -10.35
C LYS A 112 -19.47 -10.71 -11.69
N GLU A 113 -20.13 -9.57 -11.77
CA GLU A 113 -20.21 -8.78 -12.99
C GLU A 113 -18.84 -8.26 -13.41
N SER A 114 -18.04 -7.79 -12.47
CA SER A 114 -16.65 -7.35 -12.73
C SER A 114 -15.75 -8.52 -13.17
N ALA A 115 -15.90 -9.70 -12.55
CA ALA A 115 -15.19 -10.92 -12.97
C ALA A 115 -15.52 -11.32 -14.41
N ILE A 116 -16.81 -11.33 -14.76
CA ILE A 116 -17.28 -11.69 -16.11
C ILE A 116 -16.78 -10.68 -17.15
N ARG A 117 -16.89 -9.36 -16.86
CA ARG A 117 -16.39 -8.31 -17.75
C ARG A 117 -14.90 -8.39 -17.96
N LEU A 118 -14.13 -8.63 -16.89
CA LEU A 118 -12.68 -8.82 -16.98
C LEU A 118 -12.35 -10.03 -17.85
N ALA A 119 -12.96 -11.18 -17.60
CA ALA A 119 -12.71 -12.39 -18.38
C ALA A 119 -13.02 -12.20 -19.88
N LYS A 120 -14.13 -11.52 -20.20
CA LYS A 120 -14.50 -11.21 -21.58
C LYS A 120 -13.49 -10.27 -22.24
N ALA A 121 -13.02 -9.23 -21.54
CA ALA A 121 -12.01 -8.33 -22.07
C ALA A 121 -10.67 -9.04 -22.32
N LEU A 122 -10.28 -9.97 -21.43
CA LEU A 122 -9.10 -10.80 -21.59
C LEU A 122 -9.23 -11.78 -22.76
N GLU A 123 -10.41 -12.38 -22.96
CA GLU A 123 -10.71 -13.26 -24.10
C GLU A 123 -10.57 -12.48 -25.44
N VAL A 124 -11.19 -11.31 -25.53
CA VAL A 124 -11.09 -10.42 -26.71
C VAL A 124 -9.63 -10.01 -26.96
N ALA A 125 -8.86 -9.77 -25.89
CA ALA A 125 -7.45 -9.43 -25.96
C ALA A 125 -6.52 -10.64 -26.27
N GLY A 126 -7.06 -11.85 -26.43
CA GLY A 126 -6.32 -13.05 -26.81
C GLY A 126 -5.43 -13.60 -25.68
N PHE A 127 -5.90 -13.56 -24.45
CA PHE A 127 -5.19 -14.17 -23.31
C PHE A 127 -5.37 -15.70 -23.32
N GLU A 128 -4.28 -16.42 -23.48
CA GLU A 128 -4.23 -17.89 -23.41
C GLU A 128 -3.91 -18.39 -21.99
N VAL A 129 -3.16 -17.57 -21.22
CA VAL A 129 -2.81 -17.85 -19.83
C VAL A 129 -3.74 -17.03 -18.92
N PRO A 130 -4.37 -17.66 -17.92
CA PRO A 130 -5.29 -16.95 -17.04
C PRO A 130 -4.58 -15.87 -16.20
N VAL A 131 -5.27 -14.75 -16.02
CA VAL A 131 -4.85 -13.70 -15.10
C VAL A 131 -5.18 -14.12 -13.67
N LYS A 132 -4.21 -13.99 -12.79
CA LYS A 132 -4.38 -14.31 -11.38
C LYS A 132 -5.18 -13.24 -10.67
N VAL A 133 -6.19 -13.67 -9.92
CA VAL A 133 -7.08 -12.77 -9.19
C VAL A 133 -7.09 -13.07 -7.70
N HIS A 134 -7.23 -12.01 -6.91
CA HIS A 134 -7.51 -12.09 -5.48
C HIS A 134 -8.91 -11.57 -5.22
N VAL A 135 -9.69 -12.32 -4.46
CA VAL A 135 -11.03 -11.90 -4.03
C VAL A 135 -10.91 -11.12 -2.74
N GLN A 136 -11.37 -9.87 -2.74
CA GLN A 136 -11.45 -9.08 -1.53
C GLN A 136 -12.79 -9.30 -0.83
N VAL A 137 -12.72 -9.70 0.44
CA VAL A 137 -13.88 -9.88 1.32
C VAL A 137 -14.08 -8.61 2.15
N ASP A 138 -15.30 -8.09 2.22
CA ASP A 138 -15.62 -7.08 3.22
C ASP A 138 -15.86 -7.73 4.58
N ALA A 139 -14.83 -7.73 5.40
CA ALA A 139 -14.89 -8.25 6.75
C ALA A 139 -15.32 -7.19 7.77
N GLY A 140 -15.93 -6.08 7.35
CA GLY A 140 -16.40 -5.01 8.22
C GLY A 140 -15.62 -3.70 8.12
N LEU A 141 -14.87 -3.48 7.02
CA LEU A 141 -14.33 -2.16 6.68
C LEU A 141 -15.37 -1.30 5.94
N THR A 142 -16.30 -1.92 5.24
CA THR A 142 -17.40 -1.29 4.51
C THR A 142 -16.90 -0.25 3.49
N ARG A 143 -15.90 -0.64 2.71
CA ARG A 143 -15.30 0.22 1.68
C ARG A 143 -15.29 -0.43 0.31
N VAL A 144 -14.73 -1.61 0.21
CA VAL A 144 -14.59 -2.43 -1.00
C VAL A 144 -14.54 -3.88 -0.56
N GLY A 145 -15.16 -4.77 -1.31
CA GLY A 145 -15.14 -6.20 -1.03
C GLY A 145 -16.49 -6.84 -1.27
N VAL A 146 -16.46 -8.13 -1.51
CA VAL A 146 -17.67 -8.97 -1.58
C VAL A 146 -18.09 -9.34 -0.16
N GLU A 147 -19.38 -9.39 0.08
CA GLU A 147 -19.93 -9.85 1.35
C GLU A 147 -19.55 -11.32 1.64
N PRO A 148 -19.23 -11.68 2.88
CA PRO A 148 -18.75 -13.01 3.21
C PRO A 148 -19.61 -14.16 2.70
N TRP A 149 -20.93 -14.00 2.75
CA TRP A 149 -21.89 -15.03 2.26
C TRP A 149 -21.95 -15.16 0.74
N ALA A 150 -21.47 -14.18 -0.02
CA ALA A 150 -21.46 -14.19 -1.48
C ALA A 150 -20.11 -14.62 -2.08
N VAL A 151 -19.08 -14.87 -1.25
CA VAL A 151 -17.75 -15.25 -1.72
C VAL A 151 -17.77 -16.58 -2.45
N GLU A 152 -18.48 -17.58 -1.94
CA GLU A 152 -18.54 -18.91 -2.55
C GLU A 152 -19.09 -18.82 -3.97
N GLU A 153 -20.21 -18.10 -4.17
CA GLU A 153 -20.79 -17.89 -5.49
C GLU A 153 -19.85 -17.16 -6.45
N LEU A 154 -19.13 -16.13 -5.95
CA LEU A 154 -18.11 -15.43 -6.75
C LEU A 154 -16.97 -16.36 -7.17
N VAL A 155 -16.49 -17.20 -6.25
CA VAL A 155 -15.42 -18.18 -6.52
C VAL A 155 -15.87 -19.21 -7.55
N GLU A 156 -17.11 -19.70 -7.49
CA GLU A 156 -17.67 -20.60 -8.52
C GLU A 156 -17.70 -19.92 -9.90
N VAL A 157 -18.13 -18.66 -9.97
CA VAL A 157 -18.09 -17.88 -11.22
C VAL A 157 -16.65 -17.79 -11.74
N ILE A 158 -15.69 -17.40 -10.89
CA ILE A 158 -14.26 -17.31 -11.28
C ILE A 158 -13.75 -18.66 -11.79
N ALA A 159 -14.08 -19.78 -11.12
CA ALA A 159 -13.67 -21.11 -11.52
C ALA A 159 -14.22 -21.56 -12.90
N GLY A 160 -15.37 -20.99 -13.31
CA GLY A 160 -15.96 -21.20 -14.63
C GLY A 160 -15.35 -20.34 -15.75
N LEU A 161 -14.52 -19.34 -15.42
CA LEU A 161 -13.94 -18.39 -16.37
C LEU A 161 -12.50 -18.77 -16.70
N LYS A 162 -12.24 -19.28 -17.91
CA LYS A 162 -10.92 -19.77 -18.34
C LYS A 162 -9.81 -18.72 -18.29
N GLN A 163 -10.15 -17.44 -18.36
CA GLN A 163 -9.22 -16.32 -18.36
C GLN A 163 -8.80 -15.90 -16.97
N LEU A 164 -9.40 -16.46 -15.90
CA LEU A 164 -9.10 -16.10 -14.53
C LEU A 164 -8.61 -17.29 -13.72
N GLU A 165 -7.67 -17.06 -12.80
CA GLU A 165 -7.17 -18.04 -11.83
C GLU A 165 -7.28 -17.44 -10.43
N LEU A 166 -8.05 -18.07 -9.54
CA LEU A 166 -8.10 -17.69 -8.13
C LEU A 166 -6.75 -18.00 -7.46
N GLU A 167 -5.97 -16.96 -7.12
CA GLU A 167 -4.69 -17.10 -6.42
C GLU A 167 -4.83 -16.77 -4.92
N GLY A 168 -5.76 -15.88 -4.54
CA GLY A 168 -5.87 -15.47 -3.13
C GLY A 168 -7.23 -14.93 -2.72
N VAL A 169 -7.40 -14.84 -1.41
CA VAL A 169 -8.53 -14.19 -0.73
C VAL A 169 -7.98 -13.25 0.33
N PHE A 170 -8.53 -12.05 0.43
CA PHE A 170 -8.06 -11.09 1.40
C PHE A 170 -9.14 -10.16 1.94
N ALA A 171 -8.85 -9.54 3.08
CA ALA A 171 -9.64 -8.46 3.62
C ALA A 171 -8.74 -7.30 4.06
N HIS A 172 -9.28 -6.30 4.74
CA HIS A 172 -8.52 -5.19 5.27
C HIS A 172 -9.04 -4.80 6.65
N PHE A 173 -8.12 -4.61 7.60
CA PHE A 173 -8.50 -4.18 8.94
C PHE A 173 -9.02 -2.74 8.96
N SER A 174 -10.09 -2.51 9.70
CA SER A 174 -10.57 -1.17 10.02
C SER A 174 -9.77 -0.50 11.14
N HIS A 175 -9.29 -1.28 12.11
CA HIS A 175 -8.57 -0.83 13.31
C HIS A 175 -7.23 -1.56 13.50
N GLY A 176 -6.54 -1.92 12.41
CA GLY A 176 -5.24 -2.60 12.51
C GLY A 176 -4.14 -1.78 13.19
N ASP A 177 -4.34 -0.47 13.34
CA ASP A 177 -3.48 0.47 14.03
C ASP A 177 -3.84 0.64 15.53
N VAL A 178 -4.93 0.04 15.99
CA VAL A 178 -5.37 0.07 17.39
C VAL A 178 -5.13 -1.29 18.03
N PRO A 179 -4.18 -1.41 18.95
CA PRO A 179 -3.88 -2.69 19.61
C PRO A 179 -5.09 -3.26 20.34
N LYS A 180 -5.30 -4.57 20.21
CA LYS A 180 -6.35 -5.32 20.95
C LYS A 180 -7.77 -4.78 20.75
N HIS A 181 -8.04 -4.11 19.62
CA HIS A 181 -9.41 -3.70 19.28
C HIS A 181 -10.24 -4.91 18.88
N ASP A 182 -11.46 -5.06 19.44
CA ASP A 182 -12.31 -6.23 19.24
C ASP A 182 -12.60 -6.51 17.76
N THR A 183 -12.79 -5.46 16.95
CA THR A 183 -13.05 -5.61 15.51
C THR A 183 -11.91 -6.31 14.77
N VAL A 184 -10.66 -6.25 15.25
CA VAL A 184 -9.52 -6.95 14.64
C VAL A 184 -9.72 -8.46 14.71
N SER A 185 -10.12 -8.97 15.88
CA SER A 185 -10.40 -10.39 16.05
C SER A 185 -11.66 -10.84 15.32
N GLU A 186 -12.68 -9.98 15.25
CA GLU A 186 -13.91 -10.24 14.52
C GLU A 186 -13.64 -10.32 13.01
N GLN A 187 -12.94 -9.34 12.45
CA GLN A 187 -12.57 -9.33 11.03
C GLN A 187 -11.70 -10.52 10.64
N LEU A 188 -10.80 -10.94 11.52
CA LEU A 188 -10.00 -12.14 11.30
C LEU A 188 -10.87 -13.41 11.26
N LYS A 189 -11.81 -13.56 12.20
CA LYS A 189 -12.78 -14.68 12.20
C LYS A 189 -13.62 -14.71 10.93
N VAL A 190 -14.08 -13.55 10.47
CA VAL A 190 -14.83 -13.44 9.20
C VAL A 190 -13.98 -13.92 8.03
N LEU A 191 -12.72 -13.46 7.93
CA LEU A 191 -11.85 -13.92 6.85
C LEU A 191 -11.60 -15.44 6.91
N HIS A 192 -11.31 -15.99 8.10
CA HIS A 192 -11.09 -17.43 8.27
C HIS A 192 -12.32 -18.26 7.95
N SER A 193 -13.52 -17.79 8.31
CA SER A 193 -14.77 -18.49 7.98
C SER A 193 -14.97 -18.69 6.48
N VAL A 194 -14.41 -17.79 5.67
CA VAL A 194 -14.43 -17.85 4.20
C VAL A 194 -13.21 -18.61 3.66
N ALA A 195 -12.02 -18.30 4.18
CA ALA A 195 -10.77 -18.82 3.62
C ALA A 195 -10.53 -20.31 3.93
N ASP A 196 -10.90 -20.79 5.11
CA ASP A 196 -10.63 -22.16 5.52
C ASP A 196 -11.36 -23.22 4.68
N PRO A 197 -12.64 -23.05 4.33
CA PRO A 197 -13.32 -23.92 3.37
C PRO A 197 -12.67 -23.86 1.98
N LEU A 198 -12.30 -22.67 1.51
CA LEU A 198 -11.67 -22.49 0.20
C LEU A 198 -10.27 -23.15 0.13
N ARG A 199 -9.46 -23.10 1.19
CA ARG A 199 -8.16 -23.77 1.26
C ARG A 199 -8.24 -25.27 1.11
N LYS A 200 -9.33 -25.91 1.53
CA LYS A 200 -9.54 -27.35 1.31
C LYS A 200 -9.68 -27.67 -0.18
N ARG A 201 -10.29 -26.79 -0.95
CA ARG A 201 -10.48 -26.93 -2.39
C ARG A 201 -9.29 -26.36 -3.19
N TYR A 202 -8.69 -25.30 -2.70
CA TYR A 202 -7.54 -24.61 -3.30
C TYR A 202 -6.34 -24.61 -2.33
N PRO A 203 -5.56 -25.70 -2.23
CA PRO A 203 -4.49 -25.82 -1.22
C PRO A 203 -3.36 -24.77 -1.33
N ARG A 204 -3.26 -24.06 -2.46
CA ARG A 204 -2.29 -22.99 -2.70
C ARG A 204 -2.90 -21.59 -2.55
N LEU A 205 -4.14 -21.50 -2.09
CA LEU A 205 -4.82 -20.22 -1.89
C LEU A 205 -4.07 -19.36 -0.88
N MET A 206 -3.67 -18.17 -1.30
CA MET A 206 -3.06 -17.18 -0.42
C MET A 206 -4.13 -16.42 0.36
N VAL A 207 -3.93 -16.33 1.67
CA VAL A 207 -4.83 -15.57 2.56
C VAL A 207 -4.06 -14.43 3.20
N HIS A 208 -4.58 -13.21 3.09
CA HIS A 208 -3.93 -12.05 3.67
C HIS A 208 -4.92 -10.97 4.15
N LEU A 209 -4.57 -10.30 5.24
CA LEU A 209 -5.42 -9.31 5.90
C LEU A 209 -4.61 -8.13 6.42
N GLN A 210 -3.45 -8.39 7.02
CA GLN A 210 -2.70 -7.45 7.82
C GLN A 210 -2.12 -6.29 7.00
N ASN A 211 -2.30 -5.08 7.51
CA ASN A 211 -1.57 -3.87 7.18
C ASN A 211 -0.38 -3.68 8.16
N SER A 212 0.31 -2.55 8.12
CA SER A 212 1.48 -2.30 8.97
C SER A 212 1.18 -2.45 10.46
N GLY A 213 0.06 -1.92 10.95
CA GLY A 213 -0.34 -2.04 12.35
C GLY A 213 -0.74 -3.46 12.70
N GLY A 214 -1.61 -4.07 11.92
CA GLY A 214 -2.04 -5.45 12.12
C GLY A 214 -0.86 -6.44 12.12
N ALA A 215 0.11 -6.26 11.24
CA ALA A 215 1.32 -7.09 11.19
C ALA A 215 2.21 -6.93 12.43
N TRP A 216 2.16 -5.79 13.11
CA TRP A 216 2.90 -5.58 14.34
C TRP A 216 2.18 -6.14 15.57
N HIS A 217 0.87 -5.91 15.67
CA HIS A 217 0.10 -6.21 16.87
C HIS A 217 -0.47 -7.63 16.92
N LEU A 218 -0.64 -8.27 15.76
CA LEU A 218 -1.27 -9.57 15.65
C LEU A 218 -0.33 -10.59 15.03
N GLU A 219 -0.09 -11.69 15.72
CA GLU A 219 0.57 -12.88 15.17
C GLU A 219 -0.49 -13.85 14.67
N ASP A 220 -0.51 -14.09 13.38
CA ASP A 220 -1.34 -15.12 12.77
C ASP A 220 -0.52 -15.89 11.73
N PRO A 221 -0.03 -17.09 12.11
CA PRO A 221 0.80 -17.92 11.23
C PRO A 221 0.02 -18.53 10.05
N SER A 222 -1.29 -18.41 10.04
CA SER A 222 -2.13 -18.91 8.94
C SER A 222 -2.20 -17.96 7.75
N LEU A 223 -1.73 -16.72 7.90
CA LEU A 223 -1.67 -15.74 6.82
C LEU A 223 -0.39 -15.93 5.99
N ASP A 224 -0.54 -15.91 4.67
CA ASP A 224 0.56 -16.17 3.73
C ASP A 224 1.33 -14.91 3.35
N LEU A 225 0.67 -13.75 3.47
CA LEU A 225 1.21 -12.48 3.02
C LEU A 225 0.71 -11.32 3.90
N VAL A 226 1.58 -10.34 4.15
CA VAL A 226 1.25 -9.09 4.86
C VAL A 226 1.53 -7.89 3.96
N ARG A 227 0.63 -6.88 3.99
CA ARG A 227 0.77 -5.68 3.17
C ARG A 227 1.28 -4.52 4.02
N ILE A 228 2.59 -4.30 3.96
CA ILE A 228 3.27 -3.30 4.77
C ILE A 228 3.46 -2.02 3.94
N GLY A 229 2.92 -0.93 4.46
CA GLY A 229 3.07 0.39 3.86
C GLY A 229 3.86 1.31 4.77
N ILE A 230 3.17 2.08 5.58
CA ILE A 230 3.71 3.18 6.38
C ILE A 230 4.93 2.78 7.23
N ALA A 231 4.99 1.56 7.76
CA ALA A 231 6.12 1.08 8.54
C ALA A 231 7.42 0.94 7.72
N LEU A 232 7.34 0.63 6.42
CA LEU A 232 8.53 0.59 5.55
C LEU A 232 9.20 1.95 5.44
N TYR A 233 8.41 3.02 5.48
CA TYR A 233 8.90 4.41 5.43
C TYR A 233 9.36 4.92 6.79
N GLY A 234 9.28 4.07 7.84
CA GLY A 234 9.70 4.42 9.19
C GLY A 234 8.73 5.32 9.93
N LEU A 235 7.47 5.35 9.49
CA LEU A 235 6.39 6.08 10.13
C LEU A 235 5.58 5.14 11.01
N GLN A 236 5.09 5.67 12.13
CA GLN A 236 4.33 4.88 13.10
C GLN A 236 2.93 4.55 12.57
N PRO A 237 2.56 3.26 12.49
CA PRO A 237 1.23 2.85 12.11
C PRO A 237 0.20 3.10 13.21
N SER A 238 0.63 3.18 14.47
CA SER A 238 -0.20 3.47 15.65
C SER A 238 0.40 4.62 16.45
N THR A 239 -0.47 5.44 17.03
CA THR A 239 -0.09 6.51 17.98
C THR A 239 -0.17 6.05 19.42
N SER A 240 -0.99 5.03 19.72
CA SER A 240 -1.21 4.48 21.06
C SER A 240 -0.21 3.39 21.42
N ASP A 241 0.30 2.68 20.44
CA ASP A 241 1.31 1.62 20.61
C ASP A 241 2.35 1.70 19.49
N PRO A 242 3.38 2.53 19.64
CA PRO A 242 4.39 2.73 18.62
C PRO A 242 5.20 1.46 18.35
N VAL A 243 5.46 1.21 17.07
CA VAL A 243 6.40 0.18 16.65
C VAL A 243 7.82 0.64 16.97
N GLU A 244 8.44 0.03 17.98
CA GLU A 244 9.82 0.35 18.32
C GLU A 244 10.78 -0.03 17.18
N GLY A 245 11.85 0.73 17.02
CA GLY A 245 12.92 0.42 16.06
C GLY A 245 12.67 0.85 14.63
N LEU A 246 11.51 1.45 14.28
CA LEU A 246 11.30 2.03 12.95
C LEU A 246 12.14 3.31 12.76
N LEU A 247 12.78 3.44 11.61
CA LEU A 247 13.64 4.58 11.26
C LEU A 247 13.05 5.36 10.10
N PRO A 248 12.67 6.65 10.26
CA PRO A 248 12.20 7.48 9.15
C PRO A 248 13.21 7.51 8.01
N ILE A 249 12.78 7.13 6.80
CA ILE A 249 13.67 7.03 5.64
C ILE A 249 13.87 8.36 4.92
N ALA A 250 12.90 9.27 5.05
CA ALA A 250 12.87 10.54 4.33
C ALA A 250 13.43 11.68 5.15
N ARG A 251 14.20 12.55 4.49
CA ARG A 251 14.65 13.84 5.02
C ARG A 251 14.45 14.89 3.94
N ILE A 252 13.78 15.99 4.31
CA ILE A 252 13.63 17.14 3.42
C ILE A 252 14.59 18.22 3.89
N THR A 253 15.42 18.69 2.97
CA THR A 253 16.32 19.83 3.18
C THR A 253 16.00 20.93 2.19
N ALA A 254 16.13 22.19 2.62
CA ALA A 254 15.93 23.35 1.75
C ALA A 254 16.88 24.48 2.15
N PRO A 255 17.42 25.26 1.20
CA PRO A 255 18.23 26.40 1.51
C PRO A 255 17.40 27.48 2.22
N ILE A 256 17.98 28.07 3.25
CA ILE A 256 17.40 29.24 3.92
C ILE A 256 17.66 30.46 3.03
N LEU A 257 16.58 31.13 2.62
CA LEU A 257 16.65 32.33 1.78
C LEU A 257 16.89 33.60 2.61
N THR A 258 16.16 33.75 3.73
CA THR A 258 16.26 34.86 4.63
C THR A 258 16.00 34.46 6.06
N ILE A 259 16.57 35.22 6.99
CA ILE A 259 16.29 35.09 8.42
C ILE A 259 15.82 36.48 8.96
N HIS A 260 14.69 36.47 9.63
CA HIS A 260 14.13 37.68 10.27
C HIS A 260 14.06 37.46 11.78
N HIS A 261 14.46 38.47 12.53
CA HIS A 261 14.23 38.53 13.97
C HIS A 261 12.93 39.34 14.21
N ARG A 262 11.99 38.76 14.92
CA ARG A 262 10.67 39.35 15.18
C ARG A 262 10.33 39.26 16.66
N PRO A 263 9.75 40.33 17.26
CA PRO A 263 9.24 40.31 18.63
C PRO A 263 8.02 39.36 18.76
N ALA A 264 7.62 39.09 19.99
CA ALA A 264 6.33 38.49 20.26
C ALA A 264 5.19 39.34 19.70
N GLY A 265 4.09 38.71 19.28
CA GLY A 265 2.94 39.40 18.70
C GLY A 265 3.06 39.69 17.18
N THR A 266 4.14 39.26 16.53
CA THR A 266 4.28 39.47 15.07
C THR A 266 3.47 38.45 14.30
N GLY A 267 2.57 38.91 13.44
CA GLY A 267 1.85 38.06 12.47
C GLY A 267 2.77 37.55 11.34
N VAL A 268 2.60 36.30 10.92
CA VAL A 268 3.46 35.64 9.92
C VAL A 268 2.64 35.16 8.75
N GLY A 269 3.06 35.52 7.53
CA GLY A 269 2.46 35.11 6.28
C GLY A 269 1.10 35.72 5.99
N TYR A 270 0.42 35.19 4.97
CA TYR A 270 -0.90 35.67 4.58
C TYR A 270 -1.94 35.42 5.68
N GLY A 271 -2.79 36.40 5.92
CA GLY A 271 -3.86 36.35 6.91
C GLY A 271 -3.39 36.27 8.37
N HIS A 272 -2.07 36.33 8.62
CA HIS A 272 -1.46 36.26 9.96
C HIS A 272 -2.00 35.08 10.81
N THR A 273 -2.27 33.96 10.21
CA THR A 273 -2.80 32.76 10.89
C THR A 273 -1.87 32.19 11.95
N PHE A 274 -0.60 32.55 11.89
CA PHE A 274 0.38 32.29 12.94
C PHE A 274 0.90 33.62 13.48
N VAL A 275 0.87 33.78 14.81
CA VAL A 275 1.43 34.91 15.52
C VAL A 275 2.51 34.43 16.47
N THR A 276 3.67 35.10 16.48
CA THR A 276 4.79 34.73 17.36
C THR A 276 4.40 34.94 18.83
N LYS A 277 4.55 33.90 19.65
CA LYS A 277 4.26 33.96 21.10
C LYS A 277 5.43 34.48 21.94
N ARG A 278 6.63 34.56 21.36
CA ARG A 278 7.87 35.01 21.98
C ARG A 278 8.78 35.64 20.93
N PRO A 279 9.84 36.38 21.28
CA PRO A 279 10.84 36.78 20.30
C PRO A 279 11.35 35.58 19.53
N SER A 280 11.30 35.66 18.20
CA SER A 280 11.50 34.52 17.32
C SER A 280 12.41 34.84 16.16
N ARG A 281 13.21 33.86 15.74
CA ARG A 281 13.90 33.86 14.45
C ARG A 281 13.01 33.15 13.45
N LEU A 282 12.59 33.86 12.42
CA LEU A 282 11.79 33.31 11.31
C LEU A 282 12.68 33.13 10.09
N CYS A 283 12.68 31.95 9.51
CA CYS A 283 13.39 31.70 8.27
C CYS A 283 12.42 31.43 7.12
N SER A 284 12.70 32.00 5.96
CA SER A 284 12.07 31.63 4.72
C SER A 284 12.97 30.61 4.00
N SER A 285 12.38 29.54 3.51
CA SER A 285 13.10 28.52 2.74
C SER A 285 12.40 28.26 1.41
N ARG A 286 13.15 27.79 0.43
CA ARG A 286 12.62 27.43 -0.87
C ARG A 286 12.35 25.91 -0.92
N ALA A 287 11.32 25.47 -0.20
CA ALA A 287 10.79 24.12 -0.36
C ALA A 287 9.62 24.17 -1.37
N ARG A 288 9.72 23.47 -2.48
CA ARG A 288 8.55 23.18 -3.32
C ARG A 288 7.84 21.98 -2.69
N GLY A 289 6.73 22.24 -2.04
CA GLY A 289 5.88 21.19 -1.48
C GLY A 289 4.45 21.69 -1.40
N SER A 290 3.52 20.90 -1.83
CA SER A 290 2.09 21.19 -1.85
C SER A 290 1.40 21.02 -0.48
N SER A 291 2.14 20.94 0.62
CA SER A 291 1.56 20.81 1.97
C SER A 291 1.85 22.02 2.85
N PRO A 292 0.79 22.69 3.37
CA PRO A 292 0.92 23.79 4.33
C PRO A 292 1.45 23.37 5.71
N SER A 293 1.69 22.07 5.95
CA SER A 293 1.99 21.53 7.28
C SER A 293 3.48 21.25 7.56
N ALA A 294 4.39 21.56 6.65
CA ALA A 294 5.82 21.45 6.90
C ALA A 294 6.28 22.45 7.95
N ARG A 295 6.13 22.13 9.24
CA ARG A 295 6.71 22.89 10.34
C ARG A 295 8.21 22.68 10.34
N CYS A 296 8.96 23.64 9.84
CA CYS A 296 10.42 23.68 9.96
C CYS A 296 10.78 23.82 11.45
N ARG A 297 11.17 22.75 12.13
CA ARG A 297 11.80 22.82 13.45
C ARG A 297 13.30 22.91 13.24
N TYR A 298 13.87 24.08 13.42
CA TYR A 298 15.31 24.24 13.55
C TYR A 298 15.71 23.85 14.99
N ARG A 299 16.50 22.79 15.13
CA ARG A 299 17.28 22.55 16.34
C ARG A 299 18.64 23.18 16.08
N GLY A 300 18.97 24.24 16.82
CA GLY A 300 20.27 24.85 16.90
C GLY A 300 21.25 23.96 17.62
#